data_2b1ac4496ea4588fbf3495b91eac4f9f
#
_entry.id   2b1ac4496ea4588fbf3495b91eac4f9f
#
_cell.length_a   1.000
_cell.length_b   1.000
_cell.length_c   1.000
_cell.angle_alpha   90.00
_cell.angle_beta   90.00
_cell.angle_gamma   90.00
#
_symmetry.space_group_name_H-M   'P 1'
#
loop_
_entity.id
_entity.type
_entity.pdbx_description
1 polymer ?
#
loop_
_entity_poly.entity_id
_entity_poly.type
_entity_poly.pdbx_seq_one_letter_code
_entity_poly.pdbx_strand_id
1 'polypeptide(L)'
;NPPEREAAASVGLTISTNNAVSKIWTCPNRPSFPTFEPSFPQWNIGYQYFGGIEEWTNPLGRFKSRSPVKHSTSQPGWVLAADAVLRIDNDWGGGRAEAFKNMPPHRNPQGLPEGGNELFMDGSARWINFDRMLFIHSWSTGGARNAYFWQDDLGDLAQKDLKPLRARY
;
A
#
# COMPACT_ATOMS: atom_id res chain seq x y z
N ASN A 1 -10.97 22.02 0.79
CA ASN A 1 -12.14 21.97 1.67
C ASN A 1 -11.68 22.00 3.13
N PRO A 2 -12.18 22.93 4.01
CA PRO A 2 -11.71 23.03 5.41
C PRO A 2 -11.81 21.73 6.20
N PRO A 3 -12.91 20.96 6.19
CA PRO A 3 -13.02 19.71 6.94
C PRO A 3 -11.97 18.66 6.56
N GLU A 4 -11.58 18.61 5.30
CA GLU A 4 -10.54 17.68 4.82
C GLU A 4 -9.16 18.09 5.32
N ARG A 5 -8.88 19.41 5.40
CA ARG A 5 -7.62 19.91 5.95
C ARG A 5 -7.50 19.65 7.44
N GLU A 6 -8.58 19.84 8.19
CA GLU A 6 -8.60 19.54 9.62
C GLU A 6 -8.42 18.04 9.90
N ALA A 7 -9.11 17.18 9.15
CA ALA A 7 -8.95 15.74 9.24
C ALA A 7 -7.53 15.31 8.90
N ALA A 8 -6.93 15.88 7.84
CA ALA A 8 -5.54 15.61 7.49
C ALA A 8 -4.57 16.07 8.57
N ALA A 9 -4.77 17.27 9.12
CA ALA A 9 -3.93 17.82 10.19
C ALA A 9 -3.98 16.98 11.47
N SER A 10 -5.15 16.41 11.80
CA SER A 10 -5.32 15.54 12.98
C SER A 10 -4.48 14.26 12.93
N VAL A 11 -4.09 13.83 11.73
CA VAL A 11 -3.21 12.67 11.52
C VAL A 11 -1.80 13.07 11.08
N GLY A 12 -1.40 14.31 11.30
CA GLY A 12 -0.04 14.80 11.03
C GLY A 12 0.27 15.09 9.56
N LEU A 13 -0.76 15.30 8.73
CA LEU A 13 -0.62 15.70 7.33
C LEU A 13 -1.07 17.16 7.15
N THR A 14 -0.14 18.07 6.99
CA THR A 14 -0.43 19.47 6.73
C THR A 14 -0.57 19.71 5.22
N ILE A 15 -1.77 20.05 4.78
CA ILE A 15 -2.10 20.30 3.38
C ILE A 15 -2.22 21.83 3.15
N SER A 16 -1.43 22.38 2.24
CA SER A 16 -1.62 23.70 1.61
C SER A 16 -2.17 23.52 0.19
N THR A 17 -2.46 24.62 -0.51
CA THR A 17 -3.21 24.61 -1.78
C THR A 17 -2.67 23.63 -2.82
N ASN A 18 -1.35 23.49 -2.94
CA ASN A 18 -0.71 22.57 -3.91
C ASN A 18 0.45 21.78 -3.29
N ASN A 19 0.54 21.75 -1.97
CA ASN A 19 1.63 21.08 -1.29
C ASN A 19 1.15 20.43 0.01
N ALA A 20 1.80 19.35 0.40
CA ALA A 20 1.59 18.74 1.70
C ALA A 20 2.93 18.43 2.35
N VAL A 21 2.98 18.56 3.67
CA VAL A 21 4.16 18.24 4.46
C VAL A 21 3.76 17.25 5.54
N SER A 22 4.49 16.17 5.65
CA SER A 22 4.36 15.25 6.77
C SER A 22 5.67 14.52 7.01
N LYS A 23 5.99 14.30 8.29
CA LYS A 23 7.09 13.41 8.69
C LYS A 23 6.62 11.96 8.84
N ILE A 24 5.34 11.76 9.12
CA ILE A 24 4.76 10.43 9.39
C ILE A 24 4.39 9.73 8.08
N TRP A 25 3.82 10.46 7.12
CA TRP A 25 3.29 9.91 5.85
C TRP A 25 4.31 9.95 4.72
N THR A 26 5.57 10.24 5.02
CA THR A 26 6.67 10.31 4.06
C THR A 26 7.62 9.15 4.31
N CYS A 27 7.69 8.21 3.37
CA CYS A 27 8.76 7.23 3.36
C CYS A 27 10.09 7.95 3.02
N PRO A 28 11.17 7.77 3.81
CA PRO A 28 12.47 8.39 3.52
C PRO A 28 13.01 8.12 2.11
N ASN A 29 12.70 6.95 1.55
CA ASN A 29 13.09 6.59 0.18
C ASN A 29 12.15 7.14 -0.90
N ARG A 30 11.10 7.86 -0.49
CA ARG A 30 10.17 8.60 -1.35
C ARG A 30 9.92 10.00 -0.79
N PRO A 31 10.94 10.86 -0.74
CA PRO A 31 10.88 12.15 -0.04
C PRO A 31 9.92 13.17 -0.72
N SER A 32 9.50 12.92 -1.97
CA SER A 32 8.56 13.77 -2.70
C SER A 32 7.09 13.59 -2.27
N PHE A 33 6.81 12.66 -1.37
CA PHE A 33 5.45 12.42 -0.86
C PHE A 33 5.23 13.11 0.50
N PRO A 34 4.00 13.53 0.80
CA PRO A 34 2.75 13.39 0.03
C PRO A 34 2.69 14.25 -1.23
N THR A 35 2.05 13.74 -2.27
CA THR A 35 1.86 14.43 -3.57
C THR A 35 0.39 14.44 -3.95
N PHE A 36 -0.11 15.59 -4.46
CA PHE A 36 -1.46 15.68 -4.99
C PHE A 36 -1.53 15.09 -6.40
N GLU A 37 -2.50 14.21 -6.63
CA GLU A 37 -2.79 13.60 -7.94
C GLU A 37 -4.03 14.26 -8.56
N PRO A 38 -3.88 15.17 -9.53
CA PRO A 38 -5.01 15.94 -10.07
C PRO A 38 -5.96 15.11 -10.94
N SER A 39 -5.46 14.01 -11.54
CA SER A 39 -6.30 13.12 -12.38
C SER A 39 -7.35 12.38 -11.55
N PHE A 40 -7.06 12.15 -10.29
CA PHE A 40 -7.95 11.61 -9.27
C PHE A 40 -7.76 12.49 -8.04
N PRO A 41 -8.56 13.55 -7.81
CA PRO A 41 -8.32 14.58 -6.80
C PRO A 41 -8.10 14.00 -5.40
N GLN A 42 -6.91 13.55 -5.11
CA GLN A 42 -6.52 12.89 -3.86
C GLN A 42 -5.06 13.17 -3.52
N TRP A 43 -4.73 13.01 -2.27
CA TRP A 43 -3.35 13.03 -1.79
C TRP A 43 -2.80 11.61 -1.73
N ASN A 44 -1.69 11.36 -2.44
CA ASN A 44 -0.94 10.14 -2.32
C ASN A 44 0.12 10.29 -1.24
N ILE A 45 0.14 9.38 -0.29
CA ILE A 45 1.13 9.30 0.79
C ILE A 45 2.26 8.34 0.44
N GLY A 46 3.35 8.35 1.20
CA GLY A 46 4.50 7.48 0.99
C GLY A 46 4.27 5.99 1.27
N TYR A 47 3.13 5.64 1.86
CA TYR A 47 2.78 4.30 2.30
C TYR A 47 1.45 3.83 1.71
N GLN A 48 1.21 2.52 1.74
CA GLN A 48 -0.12 1.94 1.53
C GLN A 48 -0.82 1.82 2.89
N TYR A 49 -2.09 2.19 2.94
CA TYR A 49 -2.95 1.97 4.10
C TYR A 49 -4.03 0.96 3.75
N PHE A 50 -4.09 -0.14 4.50
CA PHE A 50 -5.00 -1.25 4.24
C PHE A 50 -6.25 -1.26 5.12
N GLY A 51 -6.34 -0.37 6.09
CA GLY A 51 -7.52 -0.29 6.96
C GLY A 51 -8.80 0.02 6.17
N GLY A 52 -9.88 -0.69 6.48
CA GLY A 52 -11.19 -0.48 5.88
C GLY A 52 -11.40 -1.10 4.49
N ILE A 53 -10.45 -1.86 3.96
CA ILE A 53 -10.67 -2.61 2.71
C ILE A 53 -11.65 -3.75 3.00
N GLU A 54 -12.78 -3.77 2.34
CA GLU A 54 -13.79 -4.82 2.53
C GLU A 54 -13.48 -6.08 1.71
N GLU A 55 -12.89 -5.90 0.54
CA GLU A 55 -12.65 -6.98 -0.41
C GLU A 55 -11.27 -6.87 -1.05
N TRP A 56 -10.56 -7.96 -1.07
CA TRP A 56 -9.34 -8.11 -1.87
C TRP A 56 -9.69 -8.55 -3.28
N THR A 57 -9.13 -7.87 -4.27
CA THR A 57 -9.28 -8.20 -5.69
C THR A 57 -7.91 -8.53 -6.28
N ASN A 58 -7.77 -9.71 -6.84
CA ASN A 58 -6.54 -10.20 -7.46
C ASN A 58 -6.86 -11.19 -8.61
N PRO A 59 -5.85 -11.74 -9.33
CA PRO A 59 -6.09 -12.68 -10.44
C PRO A 59 -6.87 -13.96 -10.09
N LEU A 60 -6.96 -14.34 -8.82
CA LEU A 60 -7.72 -15.50 -8.38
C LEU A 60 -9.19 -15.19 -8.11
N GLY A 61 -9.59 -13.91 -8.16
CA GLY A 61 -10.94 -13.46 -7.91
C GLY A 61 -11.06 -12.39 -6.84
N ARG A 62 -12.23 -12.36 -6.21
CA ARG A 62 -12.57 -11.45 -5.13
C ARG A 62 -12.76 -12.25 -3.84
N PHE A 63 -12.21 -11.75 -2.75
CA PHE A 63 -12.20 -12.42 -1.45
C PHE A 63 -12.50 -11.42 -0.35
N LYS A 64 -13.33 -11.82 0.61
CA LYS A 64 -13.53 -11.01 1.81
C LYS A 64 -12.17 -10.73 2.46
N SER A 65 -11.86 -9.47 2.65
CA SER A 65 -10.55 -9.08 3.17
C SER A 65 -10.37 -9.48 4.65
N ARG A 66 -9.12 -9.57 5.04
CA ARG A 66 -8.68 -9.60 6.44
C ARG A 66 -7.98 -8.26 6.75
N SER A 67 -8.60 -7.17 6.32
CA SER A 67 -8.12 -5.81 6.59
C SER A 67 -8.69 -5.27 7.90
N PRO A 68 -7.92 -4.49 8.66
CA PRO A 68 -8.39 -3.88 9.90
C PRO A 68 -9.50 -2.86 9.65
N VAL A 69 -10.61 -2.97 10.36
CA VAL A 69 -11.72 -1.99 10.33
C VAL A 69 -11.90 -1.35 11.70
N LYS A 70 -11.90 -2.17 12.75
CA LYS A 70 -11.99 -1.72 14.14
C LYS A 70 -10.97 -2.50 14.95
N HIS A 71 -10.33 -1.86 15.89
CA HIS A 71 -9.35 -2.51 16.77
C HIS A 71 -9.93 -3.75 17.47
N SER A 72 -11.17 -3.66 17.96
CA SER A 72 -11.83 -4.74 18.70
C SER A 72 -12.18 -5.98 17.86
N THR A 73 -12.19 -5.88 16.54
CA THR A 73 -12.56 -6.97 15.63
C THR A 73 -11.41 -7.38 14.68
N SER A 74 -10.29 -6.69 14.76
CA SER A 74 -9.12 -6.98 13.93
C SER A 74 -8.17 -7.93 14.66
N GLN A 75 -7.50 -8.79 13.91
CA GLN A 75 -6.50 -9.70 14.48
C GLN A 75 -5.14 -9.00 14.57
N PRO A 76 -4.31 -9.32 15.58
CA PRO A 76 -3.00 -8.69 15.77
C PRO A 76 -2.09 -8.74 14.54
N GLY A 77 -2.09 -9.85 13.81
CA GLY A 77 -1.26 -10.08 12.62
C GLY A 77 -1.84 -9.55 11.30
N TRP A 78 -2.94 -8.78 11.32
CA TRP A 78 -3.44 -8.14 10.11
C TRP A 78 -2.64 -6.89 9.81
N VAL A 79 -2.27 -6.71 8.53
CA VAL A 79 -1.50 -5.55 8.09
C VAL A 79 -2.38 -4.31 8.06
N LEU A 80 -1.95 -3.26 8.75
CA LEU A 80 -2.62 -1.96 8.80
C LEU A 80 -2.07 -1.01 7.73
N ALA A 81 -0.75 -0.97 7.60
CA ALA A 81 -0.05 -0.14 6.62
C ALA A 81 1.26 -0.80 6.19
N ALA A 82 1.76 -0.44 5.02
CA ALA A 82 3.03 -0.94 4.52
C ALA A 82 3.72 0.06 3.59
N ASP A 83 5.01 -0.14 3.37
CA ASP A 83 5.72 0.50 2.26
C ASP A 83 5.00 0.21 0.94
N ALA A 84 5.05 1.17 0.02
CA ALA A 84 4.32 1.09 -1.24
C ALA A 84 4.99 0.15 -2.25
N VAL A 85 4.96 -1.16 -1.97
CA VAL A 85 5.40 -2.17 -2.93
C VAL A 85 4.28 -2.40 -3.94
N LEU A 86 4.24 -1.51 -4.94
CA LEU A 86 3.22 -1.48 -5.99
C LEU A 86 3.85 -1.73 -7.35
N ARG A 87 3.22 -2.61 -8.12
CA ARG A 87 3.50 -2.78 -9.54
C ARG A 87 2.44 -2.03 -10.33
N ILE A 88 2.85 -1.05 -11.12
CA ILE A 88 1.96 -0.15 -11.84
C ILE A 88 2.04 -0.45 -13.34
N ASP A 89 0.90 -0.72 -13.97
CA ASP A 89 0.79 -1.08 -15.39
C ASP A 89 1.75 -2.23 -15.78
N ASN A 90 1.91 -3.20 -14.88
CA ASN A 90 2.85 -4.32 -15.01
C ASN A 90 4.34 -3.93 -15.01
N ASP A 91 4.67 -2.73 -14.54
CA ASP A 91 6.04 -2.25 -14.47
C ASP A 91 6.45 -1.90 -13.03
N TRP A 92 7.73 -2.11 -12.73
CA TRP A 92 8.40 -1.59 -11.55
C TRP A 92 9.08 -0.27 -11.91
N GLY A 93 9.01 0.71 -11.05
CA GLY A 93 9.60 2.02 -11.32
C GLY A 93 8.61 3.17 -11.34
N GLY A 94 7.33 2.85 -11.18
CA GLY A 94 6.33 3.81 -10.79
C GLY A 94 5.45 4.38 -11.87
N GLY A 95 5.38 3.71 -13.00
CA GLY A 95 4.39 4.06 -14.01
C GLY A 95 4.55 5.48 -14.58
N ARG A 96 3.49 5.96 -15.21
CA ARG A 96 3.48 7.23 -15.97
C ARG A 96 3.11 8.45 -15.15
N ALA A 97 2.35 8.27 -14.06
CA ALA A 97 1.92 9.39 -13.22
C ALA A 97 2.98 9.74 -12.19
N GLU A 98 3.13 11.04 -11.89
CA GLU A 98 4.05 11.54 -10.86
C GLU A 98 3.82 10.86 -9.51
N ALA A 99 2.55 10.60 -9.18
CA ALA A 99 2.16 9.94 -7.95
C ALA A 99 2.74 8.53 -7.76
N PHE A 100 3.18 7.88 -8.83
CA PHE A 100 3.71 6.52 -8.78
C PHE A 100 5.20 6.43 -9.03
N LYS A 101 5.86 7.54 -9.35
CA LYS A 101 7.32 7.57 -9.52
C LYS A 101 8.04 7.03 -8.29
N ASN A 102 9.14 6.35 -8.54
CA ASN A 102 9.99 5.75 -7.51
C ASN A 102 9.29 4.67 -6.65
N MET A 103 8.32 3.96 -7.21
CA MET A 103 7.80 2.74 -6.61
C MET A 103 8.53 1.50 -7.14
N PRO A 104 8.80 0.50 -6.32
CA PRO A 104 8.68 0.53 -4.86
C PRO A 104 9.77 1.40 -4.21
N PRO A 105 9.59 1.82 -2.93
CA PRO A 105 10.58 2.69 -2.26
C PRO A 105 11.92 2.01 -1.99
N HIS A 106 11.91 0.70 -1.76
CA HIS A 106 13.11 -0.10 -1.48
C HIS A 106 13.42 -0.99 -2.69
N ARG A 107 14.47 -0.62 -3.42
CA ARG A 107 14.85 -1.24 -4.70
C ARG A 107 16.31 -1.60 -4.72
N ASN A 108 16.61 -2.71 -5.37
CA ASN A 108 17.96 -3.06 -5.73
C ASN A 108 18.51 -2.14 -6.87
N PRO A 109 19.79 -2.25 -7.24
CA PRO A 109 20.37 -1.44 -8.31
C PRO A 109 19.69 -1.58 -9.69
N GLN A 110 18.96 -2.68 -9.91
CA GLN A 110 18.19 -2.94 -11.13
C GLN A 110 16.79 -2.31 -11.10
N GLY A 111 16.43 -1.62 -10.01
CA GLY A 111 15.11 -0.99 -9.84
C GLY A 111 14.00 -1.93 -9.38
N LEU A 112 14.34 -3.18 -9.06
CA LEU A 112 13.38 -4.22 -8.63
C LEU A 112 13.18 -4.16 -7.11
N PRO A 113 12.00 -4.55 -6.59
CA PRO A 113 11.71 -4.49 -5.16
C PRO A 113 12.57 -5.47 -4.35
N GLU A 114 13.09 -5.03 -3.21
CA GLU A 114 13.76 -5.88 -2.23
C GLU A 114 12.81 -6.33 -1.12
N GLY A 115 11.78 -5.56 -0.85
CA GLY A 115 10.82 -5.76 0.22
C GLY A 115 10.24 -4.45 0.71
N GLY A 116 9.69 -4.47 1.91
CA GLY A 116 9.13 -3.30 2.56
C GLY A 116 8.85 -3.53 4.02
N ASN A 117 8.70 -2.43 4.77
CA ASN A 117 8.22 -2.49 6.14
C ASN A 117 6.70 -2.62 6.14
N GLU A 118 6.18 -3.43 7.04
CA GLU A 118 4.77 -3.61 7.29
C GLU A 118 4.45 -3.36 8.75
N LEU A 119 3.43 -2.54 8.99
CA LEU A 119 2.86 -2.26 10.31
C LEU A 119 1.64 -3.14 10.52
N PHE A 120 1.61 -3.87 11.61
CA PHE A 120 0.52 -4.78 12.00
C PHE A 120 -0.38 -4.17 13.07
N MET A 121 -1.57 -4.77 13.26
CA MET A 121 -2.57 -4.29 14.22
C MET A 121 -2.12 -4.36 15.68
N ASP A 122 -1.16 -5.20 16.01
CA ASP A 122 -0.53 -5.24 17.35
C ASP A 122 0.48 -4.12 17.60
N GLY A 123 0.69 -3.24 16.61
CA GLY A 123 1.66 -2.15 16.66
C GLY A 123 3.08 -2.58 16.29
N SER A 124 3.33 -3.85 16.01
CA SER A 124 4.64 -4.30 15.54
C SER A 124 4.90 -3.84 14.11
N ALA A 125 6.15 -3.51 13.80
CA ALA A 125 6.61 -3.25 12.44
C ALA A 125 7.70 -4.25 12.07
N ARG A 126 7.65 -4.78 10.85
CA ARG A 126 8.61 -5.80 10.38
C ARG A 126 9.01 -5.53 8.94
N TRP A 127 10.27 -5.77 8.65
CA TRP A 127 10.72 -5.87 7.26
C TRP A 127 10.28 -7.21 6.66
N ILE A 128 9.61 -7.15 5.52
CA ILE A 128 9.20 -8.34 4.76
C ILE A 128 9.97 -8.35 3.44
N ASN A 129 10.71 -9.42 3.18
CA ASN A 129 11.40 -9.62 1.90
C ASN A 129 10.39 -9.83 0.78
N PHE A 130 10.70 -9.32 -0.41
CA PHE A 130 9.78 -9.34 -1.55
C PHE A 130 9.35 -10.75 -1.96
N ASP A 131 10.22 -11.75 -1.86
CA ASP A 131 9.93 -13.15 -2.19
C ASP A 131 8.85 -13.78 -1.30
N ARG A 132 8.61 -13.21 -0.12
CA ARG A 132 7.52 -13.62 0.79
C ARG A 132 6.20 -12.93 0.50
N MET A 133 6.21 -11.80 -0.20
CA MET A 133 5.01 -11.02 -0.47
C MET A 133 4.13 -11.71 -1.51
N LEU A 134 2.84 -11.41 -1.44
CA LEU A 134 1.83 -11.86 -2.40
C LEU A 134 1.14 -10.64 -3.01
N PHE A 135 0.75 -10.76 -4.27
CA PHE A 135 -0.19 -9.83 -4.90
C PHE A 135 -1.60 -10.08 -4.33
N ILE A 136 -1.92 -9.45 -3.22
CA ILE A 136 -3.18 -9.71 -2.51
C ILE A 136 -4.31 -8.82 -3.02
N HIS A 137 -4.02 -7.56 -3.35
CA HIS A 137 -5.04 -6.59 -3.73
C HIS A 137 -4.61 -5.68 -4.87
N SER A 138 -5.54 -5.31 -5.74
CA SER A 138 -5.34 -4.26 -6.73
C SER A 138 -6.17 -3.03 -6.39
N TRP A 139 -5.51 -1.89 -6.31
CA TRP A 139 -6.14 -0.59 -6.11
C TRP A 139 -6.92 -0.08 -7.33
N SER A 140 -6.88 -0.80 -8.44
CA SER A 140 -7.65 -0.48 -9.63
C SER A 140 -8.43 -1.67 -10.13
N THR A 141 -9.64 -1.43 -10.61
CA THR A 141 -10.52 -2.46 -11.19
C THR A 141 -9.93 -3.13 -12.42
N GLY A 142 -9.03 -2.43 -13.14
CA GLY A 142 -8.31 -2.97 -14.30
C GLY A 142 -7.04 -3.74 -13.97
N GLY A 143 -6.72 -3.95 -12.68
CA GLY A 143 -5.52 -4.69 -12.28
C GLY A 143 -4.20 -3.95 -12.53
N ALA A 144 -4.24 -2.64 -12.75
CA ALA A 144 -3.05 -1.84 -13.10
C ALA A 144 -2.26 -1.33 -11.89
N ARG A 145 -2.74 -1.53 -10.68
CA ARG A 145 -2.13 -1.02 -9.43
C ARG A 145 -2.07 -2.14 -8.40
N ASN A 146 -1.12 -3.04 -8.58
CA ASN A 146 -1.04 -4.29 -7.85
C ASN A 146 -0.22 -4.13 -6.58
N ALA A 147 -0.88 -4.30 -5.43
CA ALA A 147 -0.28 -4.21 -4.12
C ALA A 147 0.28 -5.55 -3.67
N TYR A 148 1.57 -5.55 -3.34
CA TYR A 148 2.28 -6.69 -2.78
C TYR A 148 2.54 -6.44 -1.30
N PHE A 149 2.09 -7.39 -0.48
CA PHE A 149 2.34 -7.40 0.96
C PHE A 149 2.22 -8.83 1.49
N TRP A 150 2.57 -9.02 2.75
CA TRP A 150 2.50 -10.32 3.40
C TRP A 150 1.55 -10.29 4.58
N GLN A 151 0.74 -11.32 4.73
CA GLN A 151 -0.13 -11.52 5.88
C GLN A 151 -0.35 -13.02 6.12
N ASP A 152 -0.34 -13.45 7.38
CA ASP A 152 -0.57 -14.87 7.73
C ASP A 152 -2.02 -15.28 7.50
N ASP A 153 -2.97 -14.48 7.95
CA ASP A 153 -4.40 -14.75 7.79
C ASP A 153 -4.91 -14.21 6.45
N LEU A 154 -5.04 -15.10 5.50
CA LEU A 154 -5.60 -14.79 4.18
C LEU A 154 -7.08 -15.18 4.04
N GLY A 155 -7.72 -15.70 5.10
CA GLY A 155 -9.13 -16.15 5.04
C GLY A 155 -9.36 -17.14 3.90
N ASP A 156 -10.44 -16.92 3.13
CA ASP A 156 -10.81 -17.82 2.03
C ASP A 156 -9.79 -17.84 0.89
N LEU A 157 -8.99 -16.79 0.74
CA LEU A 157 -7.90 -16.78 -0.24
C LEU A 157 -6.86 -17.87 0.03
N ALA A 158 -6.65 -18.25 1.30
CA ALA A 158 -5.72 -19.32 1.68
C ALA A 158 -6.10 -20.70 1.11
N GLN A 159 -7.37 -20.89 0.69
CA GLN A 159 -7.85 -22.12 0.08
C GLN A 159 -7.49 -22.27 -1.40
N LYS A 160 -6.87 -21.25 -2.00
CA LYS A 160 -6.51 -21.21 -3.42
C LYS A 160 -5.06 -21.60 -3.62
N ASP A 161 -4.71 -22.01 -4.84
CA ASP A 161 -3.29 -22.11 -5.24
C ASP A 161 -2.72 -20.67 -5.33
N LEU A 162 -1.88 -20.30 -4.39
CA LEU A 162 -1.31 -18.96 -4.27
C LEU A 162 -0.11 -18.73 -5.22
N LYS A 163 0.31 -19.73 -6.00
CA LYS A 163 1.44 -19.58 -6.94
C LYS A 163 1.30 -18.38 -7.89
N PRO A 164 0.09 -18.10 -8.47
CA PRO A 164 -0.08 -16.94 -9.35
C PRO A 164 0.10 -15.59 -8.65
N LEU A 165 -0.08 -15.55 -7.32
CA LEU A 165 0.04 -14.33 -6.53
C LEU A 165 1.44 -14.09 -5.97
N ARG A 166 2.33 -15.06 -6.06
CA ARG A 166 3.70 -14.90 -5.55
C ARG A 166 4.40 -13.75 -6.24
N ALA A 167 5.08 -12.96 -5.44
CA ALA A 167 5.93 -11.89 -5.93
C ALA A 167 6.97 -12.45 -6.90
N ARG A 168 7.05 -11.86 -8.08
CA ARG A 168 8.01 -12.22 -9.14
C ARG A 168 8.51 -10.95 -9.79
N TYR A 169 9.77 -10.96 -10.15
CA TYR A 169 10.40 -9.89 -10.94
C TYR A 169 9.90 -9.87 -12.38
#